data_5ddbd6e1fc37044566f61c2dca2c7464
#
_entry.id   5ddbd6e1fc37044566f61c2dca2c7464
#
_cell.length_a   1.000
_cell.length_b   1.000
_cell.length_c   1.000
_cell.angle_alpha   90.00
_cell.angle_beta   90.00
_cell.angle_gamma   90.00
#
_symmetry.space_group_name_H-M   'P 1'
#
loop_
_entity.id
_entity.type
_entity.pdbx_description
1 polymer ?
#
loop_
_entity_poly.entity_id
_entity_poly.type
_entity_poly.pdbx_seq_one_letter_code
_entity_poly.pdbx_strand_id
1 'polypeptide(L)'
;MATKVFTGKNAFALVVGDIKKCQKIAAVNAVNRVAYTARKNAITNVEKNFTLRNNFTTRNIFTTPAKKSASLNDITAYTGALEQIGYMERQETGGTKRSPSGSNLIIPNTRARGGSNSKKVQSRFR
;
A
#
# COMPACT_ATOMS: atom_id res chain seq x y z
N MET A 1 -46.99 26.07 4.67
CA MET A 1 -45.62 25.82 5.20
C MET A 1 -45.77 25.15 6.57
N ALA A 2 -45.29 23.92 6.75
CA ALA A 2 -45.33 23.25 8.04
C ALA A 2 -44.10 23.65 8.87
N THR A 3 -44.29 24.39 9.94
CA THR A 3 -43.26 24.77 10.88
C THR A 3 -42.90 23.56 11.74
N LYS A 4 -41.71 22.97 11.57
CA LYS A 4 -41.22 21.93 12.48
C LYS A 4 -40.91 22.55 13.83
N VAL A 5 -41.67 22.25 14.85
CA VAL A 5 -41.37 22.61 16.22
C VAL A 5 -40.38 21.61 16.78
N PHE A 6 -39.19 22.03 17.13
CA PHE A 6 -38.19 21.22 17.81
C PHE A 6 -38.46 21.17 19.30
N THR A 7 -38.94 20.06 19.81
CA THR A 7 -38.94 19.77 21.26
C THR A 7 -37.54 19.38 21.71
N GLY A 8 -37.14 19.74 22.96
CA GLY A 8 -35.77 19.50 23.44
C GLY A 8 -35.27 18.06 23.28
N LYS A 9 -36.13 17.07 23.39
CA LYS A 9 -35.77 15.65 23.10
C LYS A 9 -35.38 15.42 21.65
N ASN A 10 -36.07 16.03 20.69
CA ASN A 10 -35.78 15.87 19.26
C ASN A 10 -34.53 16.67 18.86
N ALA A 11 -34.28 17.82 19.46
CA ALA A 11 -33.08 18.60 19.25
C ALA A 11 -31.83 17.85 19.75
N PHE A 12 -31.91 17.25 20.93
CA PHE A 12 -30.81 16.44 21.48
C PHE A 12 -30.48 15.22 20.59
N ALA A 13 -31.50 14.49 20.13
CA ALA A 13 -31.32 13.33 19.24
C ALA A 13 -30.63 13.72 17.91
N LEU A 14 -31.00 14.88 17.35
CA LEU A 14 -30.37 15.40 16.13
C LEU A 14 -28.89 15.75 16.37
N VAL A 15 -28.58 16.45 17.44
CA VAL A 15 -27.19 16.82 17.79
C VAL A 15 -26.33 15.57 18.01
N VAL A 16 -26.82 14.57 18.75
CA VAL A 16 -26.11 13.30 18.96
C VAL A 16 -25.92 12.56 17.63
N GLY A 17 -26.92 12.57 16.75
CA GLY A 17 -26.79 11.99 15.41
C GLY A 17 -25.72 12.64 14.57
N ASP A 18 -25.63 13.95 14.60
CA ASP A 18 -24.62 14.70 13.84
C ASP A 18 -23.20 14.50 14.42
N ILE A 19 -23.05 14.48 15.75
CA ILE A 19 -21.79 14.14 16.41
C ILE A 19 -21.28 12.76 15.97
N LYS A 20 -22.15 11.75 15.99
CA LYS A 20 -21.80 10.39 15.54
C LYS A 20 -21.36 10.35 14.07
N LYS A 21 -22.03 11.09 13.19
CA LYS A 21 -21.65 11.22 11.78
C LYS A 21 -20.28 11.89 11.63
N CYS A 22 -20.05 13.00 12.35
CA CYS A 22 -18.76 13.70 12.33
C CYS A 22 -17.62 12.81 12.85
N GLN A 23 -17.83 12.10 13.96
CA GLN A 23 -16.85 11.15 14.49
C GLN A 23 -16.50 10.06 13.47
N LYS A 24 -17.51 9.49 12.81
CA LYS A 24 -17.30 8.46 11.77
C LYS A 24 -16.47 9.00 10.61
N ILE A 25 -16.82 10.18 10.09
CA ILE A 25 -16.10 10.80 8.97
C ILE A 25 -14.65 11.09 9.38
N ALA A 26 -14.46 11.65 10.58
CA ALA A 26 -13.12 11.95 11.10
C ALA A 26 -12.28 10.67 11.24
N ALA A 27 -12.84 9.59 11.79
CA ALA A 27 -12.17 8.32 11.95
C ALA A 27 -11.76 7.70 10.59
N VAL A 28 -12.67 7.67 9.62
CA VAL A 28 -12.36 7.17 8.26
C VAL A 28 -11.26 7.99 7.61
N ASN A 29 -11.33 9.32 7.72
CA ASN A 29 -10.31 10.19 7.14
C ASN A 29 -8.95 10.02 7.82
N ALA A 30 -8.91 9.87 9.14
CA ALA A 30 -7.68 9.60 9.89
C ALA A 30 -7.03 8.28 9.47
N VAL A 31 -7.79 7.19 9.44
CA VAL A 31 -7.30 5.87 9.04
C VAL A 31 -6.79 5.89 7.59
N ASN A 32 -7.52 6.50 6.68
CA ASN A 32 -7.09 6.62 5.28
C ASN A 32 -5.81 7.45 5.15
N ARG A 33 -5.70 8.56 5.89
CA ARG A 33 -4.48 9.38 5.88
C ARG A 33 -3.26 8.60 6.35
N VAL A 34 -3.40 7.83 7.42
CA VAL A 34 -2.33 6.95 7.91
C VAL A 34 -1.95 5.91 6.85
N ALA A 35 -2.92 5.24 6.23
CA ALA A 35 -2.67 4.23 5.20
C ALA A 35 -1.94 4.80 3.97
N TYR A 36 -2.33 5.98 3.49
CA TYR A 36 -1.63 6.64 2.38
C TYR A 36 -0.21 7.10 2.77
N THR A 37 -0.02 7.56 4.01
CA THR A 37 1.31 7.93 4.51
C THR A 37 2.21 6.69 4.62
N ALA A 38 1.69 5.59 5.13
CA ALA A 38 2.39 4.31 5.19
C ALA A 38 2.84 3.84 3.80
N ARG A 39 1.94 3.89 2.80
CA ARG A 39 2.29 3.59 1.41
C ARG A 39 3.41 4.48 0.88
N LYS A 40 3.32 5.78 1.09
CA LYS A 40 4.35 6.73 0.65
C LYS A 40 5.70 6.43 1.30
N ASN A 41 5.71 6.17 2.59
CA ASN A 41 6.92 5.83 3.33
C ASN A 41 7.51 4.50 2.85
N ALA A 42 6.69 3.48 2.59
CA ALA A 42 7.14 2.21 2.04
C ALA A 42 7.79 2.39 0.65
N ILE A 43 7.19 3.17 -0.24
CA ILE A 43 7.77 3.49 -1.56
C ILE A 43 9.13 4.21 -1.39
N THR A 44 9.18 5.24 -0.55
CA THR A 44 10.43 5.98 -0.30
C THR A 44 11.51 5.09 0.30
N ASN A 45 11.16 4.19 1.21
CA ASN A 45 12.09 3.23 1.80
C ASN A 45 12.65 2.27 0.75
N VAL A 46 11.80 1.74 -0.12
CA VAL A 46 12.21 0.86 -1.22
C VAL A 46 13.13 1.61 -2.19
N GLU A 47 12.83 2.85 -2.56
CA GLU A 47 13.67 3.65 -3.45
C GLU A 47 15.04 3.98 -2.86
N LYS A 48 15.12 4.19 -1.55
CA LYS A 48 16.38 4.50 -0.86
C LYS A 48 17.27 3.28 -0.66
N ASN A 49 16.68 2.14 -0.33
CA ASN A 49 17.44 0.97 0.11
C ASN A 49 17.66 -0.07 -0.99
N PHE A 50 16.94 0.01 -2.10
CA PHE A 50 17.02 -0.97 -3.19
C PHE A 50 17.41 -0.31 -4.51
N THR A 51 18.34 -0.93 -5.23
CA THR A 51 18.65 -0.54 -6.61
C THR A 51 17.55 -1.05 -7.54
N LEU A 52 16.54 -0.24 -7.78
CA LEU A 52 15.42 -0.57 -8.63
C LEU A 52 15.81 -0.50 -10.12
N ARG A 53 15.53 -1.57 -10.87
CA ARG A 53 15.73 -1.61 -12.34
C ARG A 53 14.60 -0.92 -13.10
N ASN A 54 13.42 -0.89 -12.51
CA ASN A 54 12.21 -0.28 -13.06
C ASN A 54 11.25 0.05 -11.92
N ASN A 55 10.17 0.71 -12.24
CA ASN A 55 9.13 1.11 -11.27
C ASN A 55 8.15 -0.03 -10.92
N PHE A 56 8.45 -1.28 -11.28
CA PHE A 56 7.54 -2.40 -11.04
C PHE A 56 7.27 -2.61 -9.54
N THR A 57 8.31 -2.57 -8.70
CA THR A 57 8.19 -2.74 -7.26
C THR A 57 7.32 -1.65 -6.63
N THR A 58 7.61 -0.39 -6.93
CA THR A 58 6.88 0.75 -6.34
C THR A 58 5.43 0.84 -6.79
N ARG A 59 5.13 0.42 -8.02
CA ARG A 59 3.74 0.36 -8.53
C ARG A 59 2.90 -0.72 -7.86
N ASN A 60 3.52 -1.81 -7.42
CA ASN A 60 2.84 -2.92 -6.79
C ASN A 60 2.69 -2.78 -5.26
N ILE A 61 3.06 -1.63 -4.69
CA ILE A 61 2.70 -1.26 -3.33
C ILE A 61 1.35 -0.55 -3.39
N PHE A 62 0.32 -1.18 -2.83
CA PHE A 62 -1.06 -0.69 -2.92
C PHE A 62 -1.60 -0.22 -1.57
N THR A 63 -2.70 0.51 -1.62
CA THR A 63 -3.48 0.89 -0.45
C THR A 63 -4.96 0.72 -0.77
N THR A 64 -5.66 -0.01 0.08
CA THR A 64 -7.12 -0.12 0.02
C THR A 64 -7.69 0.78 1.12
N PRO A 65 -8.35 1.88 0.77
CA PRO A 65 -8.89 2.81 1.76
C PRO A 65 -10.10 2.23 2.49
N ALA A 66 -10.31 2.68 3.72
CA ALA A 66 -11.50 2.39 4.50
C ALA A 66 -12.75 2.95 3.83
N LYS A 67 -13.83 2.17 3.82
CA LYS A 67 -15.11 2.56 3.24
C LYS A 67 -15.85 3.52 4.17
N LYS A 68 -16.43 4.59 3.63
CA LYS A 68 -17.28 5.54 4.37
C LYS A 68 -18.54 4.89 4.96
N SER A 69 -19.01 3.77 4.38
CA SER A 69 -20.17 3.00 4.85
C SER A 69 -19.86 2.10 6.05
N ALA A 70 -18.57 1.82 6.36
CA ALA A 70 -18.19 0.94 7.46
C ALA A 70 -18.75 1.40 8.80
N SER A 71 -18.98 0.47 9.73
CA SER A 71 -19.31 0.81 11.12
C SER A 71 -18.11 1.46 11.81
N LEU A 72 -18.34 2.25 12.85
CA LEU A 72 -17.25 2.86 13.64
C LEU A 72 -16.26 1.82 14.19
N ASN A 73 -16.74 0.63 14.50
CA ASN A 73 -15.93 -0.45 15.05
C ASN A 73 -15.19 -1.28 13.98
N ASP A 74 -15.45 -1.02 12.70
CA ASP A 74 -14.91 -1.80 11.57
C ASP A 74 -14.29 -0.91 10.49
N ILE A 75 -13.68 0.19 10.93
CA ILE A 75 -12.98 1.11 10.01
C ILE A 75 -11.56 0.57 9.81
N THR A 76 -11.35 -0.12 8.70
CA THR A 76 -10.06 -0.71 8.34
C THR A 76 -9.57 -0.21 6.99
N ALA A 77 -8.30 0.09 6.88
CA ALA A 77 -7.60 0.34 5.63
C ALA A 77 -6.37 -0.59 5.56
N TYR A 78 -6.03 -1.03 4.37
CA TYR A 78 -4.91 -1.94 4.15
C TYR A 78 -3.86 -1.27 3.28
N THR A 79 -2.60 -1.44 3.66
CA THR A 79 -1.45 -1.09 2.81
C THR A 79 -0.53 -2.30 2.75
N GLY A 80 -0.12 -2.67 1.57
CA GLY A 80 0.70 -3.87 1.39
C GLY A 80 1.32 -3.95 0.00
N ALA A 81 2.02 -5.05 -0.21
CA ALA A 81 2.64 -5.44 -1.46
C ALA A 81 1.79 -6.52 -2.14
N LEU A 82 1.61 -6.41 -3.46
CA LEU A 82 0.95 -7.45 -4.24
C LEU A 82 1.84 -8.70 -4.33
N GLU A 83 1.24 -9.89 -4.48
CA GLU A 83 1.94 -11.17 -4.64
C GLU A 83 2.98 -11.15 -5.76
N GLN A 84 2.78 -10.34 -6.79
CA GLN A 84 3.72 -10.17 -7.91
C GLN A 84 5.09 -9.69 -7.46
N ILE A 85 5.21 -9.06 -6.28
CA ILE A 85 6.48 -8.65 -5.67
C ILE A 85 6.87 -9.52 -4.47
N GLY A 86 6.45 -10.79 -4.43
CA GLY A 86 6.78 -11.77 -3.39
C GLY A 86 8.27 -11.98 -3.14
N TYR A 87 9.14 -11.51 -4.06
CA TYR A 87 10.58 -11.47 -3.81
C TYR A 87 10.97 -10.51 -2.68
N MET A 88 10.13 -9.53 -2.35
CA MET A 88 10.35 -8.59 -1.25
C MET A 88 10.40 -9.29 0.11
N GLU A 89 9.57 -10.30 0.32
CA GLU A 89 9.57 -11.12 1.53
C GLU A 89 10.96 -11.71 1.80
N ARG A 90 11.63 -12.19 0.74
CA ARG A 90 13.00 -12.72 0.86
C ARG A 90 14.05 -11.65 1.15
N GLN A 91 13.78 -10.40 0.80
CA GLN A 91 14.66 -9.28 1.13
C GLN A 91 14.54 -8.89 2.61
N GLU A 92 13.36 -9.08 3.21
CA GLU A 92 13.12 -8.80 4.63
C GLU A 92 13.60 -9.93 5.54
N THR A 93 13.28 -11.17 5.17
CA THR A 93 13.58 -12.34 6.01
C THR A 93 14.94 -12.98 5.71
N GLY A 94 15.56 -12.58 4.60
CA GLY A 94 16.71 -13.26 4.03
C GLY A 94 16.29 -14.57 3.34
N GLY A 95 17.22 -15.23 2.73
CA GLY A 95 16.97 -16.52 2.11
C GLY A 95 17.76 -16.75 0.83
N THR A 96 17.87 -18.02 0.45
CA THR A 96 18.57 -18.44 -0.77
C THR A 96 17.57 -18.57 -1.90
N LYS A 97 17.81 -17.89 -3.00
CA LYS A 97 17.02 -18.06 -4.22
C LYS A 97 17.41 -19.38 -4.87
N ARG A 98 16.48 -20.31 -4.98
CA ARG A 98 16.64 -21.57 -5.72
C ARG A 98 16.01 -21.45 -7.09
N SER A 99 16.58 -22.18 -8.09
CA SER A 99 15.96 -22.31 -9.40
C SER A 99 14.66 -23.13 -9.29
N PRO A 100 13.57 -22.73 -9.96
CA PRO A 100 12.32 -23.49 -9.98
C PRO A 100 12.48 -24.91 -10.55
N SER A 101 13.45 -25.13 -11.44
CA SER A 101 13.73 -26.40 -12.09
C SER A 101 14.84 -27.23 -11.39
N GLY A 102 15.31 -26.81 -10.23
CA GLY A 102 16.40 -27.50 -9.51
C GLY A 102 17.78 -27.35 -10.14
N SER A 103 17.90 -26.71 -11.29
CA SER A 103 19.15 -26.43 -11.97
C SER A 103 19.83 -25.15 -11.46
N ASN A 104 21.04 -24.89 -11.94
CA ASN A 104 21.85 -23.73 -11.51
C ASN A 104 21.16 -22.40 -11.84
N LEU A 105 21.26 -21.44 -10.93
CA LEU A 105 20.84 -20.06 -11.19
C LEU A 105 21.86 -19.36 -12.09
N ILE A 106 21.41 -18.85 -13.23
CA ILE A 106 22.24 -18.03 -14.12
C ILE A 106 22.27 -16.60 -13.57
N ILE A 107 23.40 -16.18 -13.04
CA ILE A 107 23.61 -14.81 -12.56
C ILE A 107 24.39 -14.06 -13.66
N PRO A 108 23.74 -13.10 -14.36
CA PRO A 108 24.43 -12.33 -15.38
C PRO A 108 25.52 -11.43 -14.74
N ASN A 109 26.76 -11.56 -15.20
CA ASN A 109 27.86 -10.70 -14.78
C ASN A 109 27.77 -9.31 -15.44
N THR A 110 28.71 -8.42 -15.12
CA THR A 110 28.77 -7.05 -15.66
C THR A 110 28.88 -7.00 -17.18
N ARG A 111 29.58 -7.96 -17.81
CA ARG A 111 29.69 -8.06 -19.28
C ARG A 111 28.35 -8.38 -19.93
N ALA A 112 27.57 -9.28 -19.34
CA ALA A 112 26.23 -9.62 -19.82
C ALA A 112 25.23 -8.46 -19.71
N ARG A 113 25.51 -7.49 -18.86
CA ARG A 113 24.66 -6.30 -18.67
C ARG A 113 25.00 -5.14 -19.60
N GLY A 114 26.00 -5.24 -20.44
CA GLY A 114 26.31 -4.19 -21.42
C GLY A 114 26.94 -2.93 -20.86
N GLY A 115 27.72 -3.05 -19.78
CA GLY A 115 28.42 -1.94 -19.13
C GLY A 115 27.96 -1.66 -17.69
N SER A 116 28.73 -0.87 -16.98
CA SER A 116 28.51 -0.64 -15.53
C SER A 116 27.15 0.00 -15.19
N ASN A 117 26.59 0.78 -16.11
CA ASN A 117 25.32 1.50 -15.91
C ASN A 117 24.09 0.82 -16.53
N SER A 118 24.27 -0.28 -17.28
CA SER A 118 23.14 -0.98 -17.89
C SER A 118 22.40 -1.83 -16.88
N LYS A 119 21.12 -1.53 -16.68
CA LYS A 119 20.20 -2.30 -15.82
C LYS A 119 19.59 -3.51 -16.54
N LYS A 120 19.75 -3.62 -17.86
CA LYS A 120 19.18 -4.71 -18.68
C LYS A 120 20.28 -5.67 -19.15
N VAL A 121 19.95 -6.95 -19.15
CA VAL A 121 20.79 -7.98 -19.78
C VAL A 121 20.69 -7.84 -21.29
N GLN A 122 21.83 -7.87 -21.99
CA GLN A 122 21.84 -7.82 -23.46
C GLN A 122 21.15 -9.03 -24.05
N SER A 123 20.45 -8.88 -25.18
CA SER A 123 19.68 -9.94 -25.84
C SER A 123 20.51 -11.18 -26.18
N ARG A 124 21.81 -11.02 -26.48
CA ARG A 124 22.74 -12.09 -26.78
C ARG A 124 23.03 -13.05 -25.61
N PHE A 125 22.62 -12.67 -24.38
CA PHE A 125 22.81 -13.46 -23.17
C PHE A 125 21.49 -13.92 -22.54
N ARG A 126 20.40 -13.82 -23.28
CA ARG A 126 19.08 -14.33 -22.87
C ARG A 126 18.86 -15.77 -23.31
#